data_4c9558bdfdbe553902d77b200c1b6b32
#
_entry.id   4c9558bdfdbe553902d77b200c1b6b32
#
_cell.length_a   1.000
_cell.length_b   1.000
_cell.length_c   1.000
_cell.angle_alpha   90.00
_cell.angle_beta   90.00
_cell.angle_gamma   90.00
#
_symmetry.space_group_name_H-M   'P 1'
#
loop_
_entity.id
_entity.type
_entity.pdbx_description
1 polymer ?
#
loop_
_entity_poly.entity_id
_entity_poly.type
_entity_poly.pdbx_seq_one_letter_code
_entity_poly.pdbx_strand_id
1 'polypeptide(L)'
;MPGYTFKQYDSRWGKKNYNGSSTMSSAGCGPTACACLIYTINPKITPWDTALYMKRHGYAIRNAGTAWAGIPACLKAFGMKNVKEQSTMNDAFKVMAKGHMAVILFRGGTRGGVTWTTGGHFLAATDIKIKNGKHYLYMRDPGGRDHDGWYCYETTMRGLIPAIWTCNFDGESAPEPTPSYKITVDGSWGKATTKLTQRVLKCSIDGVMGKQSWKAVQKKCGLVGKQVDGIPGPNTYKPMSKFLKIKTQ
;
A
#
# COMPACT_ATOMS: atom_id res chain seq x y z
N MET A 1 5.93 -5.82 -4.63
CA MET A 1 5.23 -5.94 -3.32
C MET A 1 3.75 -6.10 -3.60
N PRO A 2 3.10 -7.14 -3.12
CA PRO A 2 1.68 -7.36 -3.35
C PRO A 2 0.81 -6.34 -2.60
N GLY A 3 -0.47 -6.25 -2.99
CA GLY A 3 -1.44 -5.36 -2.37
C GLY A 3 -1.36 -3.90 -2.85
N TYR A 4 -2.35 -3.13 -2.42
CA TYR A 4 -2.50 -1.72 -2.76
C TYR A 4 -2.83 -0.90 -1.51
N THR A 5 -2.40 0.36 -1.42
CA THR A 5 -2.79 1.22 -0.31
C THR A 5 -4.08 1.96 -0.65
N PHE A 6 -5.17 1.50 -0.08
CA PHE A 6 -6.40 2.27 -0.03
C PHE A 6 -6.38 3.22 1.18
N LYS A 7 -7.00 4.38 1.01
CA LYS A 7 -7.21 5.34 2.10
C LYS A 7 -8.67 5.31 2.53
N GLN A 8 -8.91 5.21 3.84
CA GLN A 8 -10.28 5.15 4.39
C GLN A 8 -11.07 6.44 4.14
N TYR A 9 -10.38 7.57 3.93
CA TYR A 9 -10.94 8.89 3.68
C TYR A 9 -11.10 9.23 2.18
N ASP A 10 -10.81 8.31 1.26
CA ASP A 10 -11.01 8.51 -0.18
C ASP A 10 -12.45 8.94 -0.47
N SER A 11 -12.62 9.93 -1.36
CA SER A 11 -13.92 10.54 -1.68
C SER A 11 -14.98 9.55 -2.15
N ARG A 12 -14.59 8.41 -2.72
CA ARG A 12 -15.48 7.34 -3.21
C ARG A 12 -16.26 6.67 -2.08
N TRP A 13 -15.71 6.61 -0.87
CA TRP A 13 -16.33 5.93 0.29
C TRP A 13 -16.18 6.68 1.60
N GLY A 14 -15.24 7.61 1.75
CA GLY A 14 -14.91 8.26 3.02
C GLY A 14 -16.09 8.85 3.77
N LYS A 15 -17.05 9.45 3.05
CA LYS A 15 -18.28 10.03 3.64
C LYS A 15 -19.39 9.00 3.91
N LYS A 16 -19.26 7.75 3.43
CA LYS A 16 -20.30 6.74 3.62
C LYS A 16 -20.36 6.31 5.07
N ASN A 17 -21.58 6.15 5.59
CA ASN A 17 -21.81 5.66 6.96
C ASN A 17 -21.31 4.24 7.12
N TYR A 18 -20.38 4.04 8.03
CA TYR A 18 -19.84 2.72 8.35
C TYR A 18 -20.56 2.07 9.54
N ASN A 19 -20.67 2.78 10.67
CA ASN A 19 -21.31 2.24 11.87
C ASN A 19 -21.90 3.38 12.74
N GLY A 20 -23.16 3.27 13.13
CA GLY A 20 -23.83 4.31 13.91
C GLY A 20 -23.71 5.68 13.25
N SER A 21 -23.09 6.66 13.91
CA SER A 21 -22.78 8.00 13.38
C SER A 21 -21.43 8.09 12.68
N SER A 22 -20.60 7.04 12.72
CA SER A 22 -19.25 7.07 12.16
C SER A 22 -19.23 6.76 10.67
N THR A 23 -18.34 7.44 9.95
CA THR A 23 -18.10 7.25 8.52
C THR A 23 -16.90 6.33 8.27
N MET A 24 -16.68 5.95 7.02
CA MET A 24 -15.46 5.26 6.62
C MET A 24 -14.21 6.08 6.97
N SER A 25 -14.23 7.41 6.77
CA SER A 25 -13.10 8.29 7.12
C SER A 25 -12.72 8.21 8.59
N SER A 26 -13.70 8.07 9.49
CA SER A 26 -13.45 8.09 10.94
C SER A 26 -13.23 6.71 11.57
N ALA A 27 -13.85 5.63 11.02
CA ALA A 27 -13.87 4.32 11.64
C ALA A 27 -13.56 3.15 10.68
N GLY A 28 -13.26 3.42 9.41
CA GLY A 28 -13.12 2.42 8.36
C GLY A 28 -11.74 1.79 8.22
N CYS A 29 -10.83 1.93 9.17
CA CYS A 29 -9.47 1.38 9.05
C CYS A 29 -9.46 -0.15 8.89
N GLY A 30 -10.29 -0.89 9.63
CA GLY A 30 -10.37 -2.34 9.56
C GLY A 30 -10.74 -2.87 8.17
N PRO A 31 -11.92 -2.51 7.61
CA PRO A 31 -12.27 -2.93 6.26
C PRO A 31 -11.28 -2.42 5.20
N THR A 32 -10.72 -1.21 5.37
CA THR A 32 -9.74 -0.69 4.41
C THR A 32 -8.44 -1.48 4.45
N ALA A 33 -7.93 -1.86 5.63
CA ALA A 33 -6.75 -2.71 5.76
C ALA A 33 -6.97 -4.09 5.12
N CYS A 34 -8.16 -4.70 5.29
CA CYS A 34 -8.51 -5.94 4.59
C CYS A 34 -8.51 -5.74 3.07
N ALA A 35 -9.12 -4.68 2.56
CA ALA A 35 -9.16 -4.40 1.13
C ALA A 35 -7.75 -4.20 0.54
N CYS A 36 -6.82 -3.61 1.28
CA CYS A 36 -5.42 -3.47 0.85
C CYS A 36 -4.78 -4.84 0.53
N LEU A 37 -5.09 -5.88 1.31
CA LEU A 37 -4.59 -7.24 1.06
C LEU A 37 -5.39 -7.96 -0.01
N ILE A 38 -6.72 -7.90 0.05
CA ILE A 38 -7.64 -8.55 -0.90
C ILE A 38 -7.39 -8.08 -2.34
N TYR A 39 -6.95 -6.83 -2.50
CA TYR A 39 -6.54 -6.30 -3.81
C TYR A 39 -5.55 -7.22 -4.54
N THR A 40 -4.71 -7.96 -3.81
CA THR A 40 -3.72 -8.88 -4.38
C THR A 40 -4.35 -9.98 -5.25
N ILE A 41 -5.56 -10.42 -4.90
CA ILE A 41 -6.28 -11.48 -5.62
C ILE A 41 -7.47 -10.96 -6.42
N ASN A 42 -8.06 -9.85 -6.00
CA ASN A 42 -9.19 -9.23 -6.69
C ASN A 42 -9.13 -7.69 -6.61
N PRO A 43 -8.55 -7.03 -7.61
CA PRO A 43 -8.39 -5.59 -7.63
C PRO A 43 -9.71 -4.80 -7.80
N LYS A 44 -10.84 -5.49 -8.03
CA LYS A 44 -12.16 -4.86 -8.10
C LYS A 44 -12.78 -4.64 -6.71
N ILE A 45 -12.29 -5.33 -5.68
CA ILE A 45 -12.79 -5.18 -4.32
C ILE A 45 -12.25 -3.88 -3.71
N THR A 46 -13.17 -3.06 -3.24
CA THR A 46 -12.89 -1.75 -2.63
C THR A 46 -13.05 -1.79 -1.11
N PRO A 47 -12.54 -0.79 -0.37
CA PRO A 47 -12.86 -0.62 1.05
C PRO A 47 -14.34 -0.55 1.37
N TRP A 48 -15.18 -0.11 0.43
CA TRP A 48 -16.62 -0.10 0.65
C TRP A 48 -17.24 -1.50 0.60
N ASP A 49 -16.75 -2.37 -0.27
CA ASP A 49 -17.24 -3.76 -0.36
C ASP A 49 -16.93 -4.55 0.93
N THR A 50 -15.71 -4.41 1.43
CA THR A 50 -15.31 -5.00 2.71
C THR A 50 -16.07 -4.38 3.90
N ALA A 51 -16.34 -3.08 3.88
CA ALA A 51 -17.15 -2.41 4.89
C ALA A 51 -18.60 -2.90 4.89
N LEU A 52 -19.20 -3.09 3.71
CA LEU A 52 -20.55 -3.65 3.58
C LEU A 52 -20.61 -5.08 4.14
N TYR A 53 -19.59 -5.89 3.87
CA TYR A 53 -19.48 -7.21 4.49
C TYR A 53 -19.44 -7.12 6.00
N MET A 54 -18.58 -6.27 6.58
CA MET A 54 -18.46 -6.06 8.02
C MET A 54 -19.80 -5.62 8.64
N LYS A 55 -20.51 -4.71 7.98
CA LYS A 55 -21.84 -4.24 8.42
C LYS A 55 -22.87 -5.37 8.44
N ARG A 56 -22.98 -6.12 7.35
CA ARG A 56 -23.99 -7.19 7.20
C ARG A 56 -23.79 -8.33 8.20
N HIS A 57 -22.56 -8.55 8.65
CA HIS A 57 -22.21 -9.64 9.56
C HIS A 57 -22.00 -9.17 11.02
N GLY A 58 -22.37 -7.93 11.35
CA GLY A 58 -22.30 -7.42 12.73
C GLY A 58 -20.88 -7.08 13.22
N TYR A 59 -19.89 -6.99 12.33
CA TYR A 59 -18.52 -6.66 12.71
C TYR A 59 -18.24 -5.15 12.74
N ALA A 60 -19.15 -4.33 12.21
CA ALA A 60 -19.10 -2.88 12.33
C ALA A 60 -19.72 -2.46 13.67
N ILE A 61 -18.89 -2.20 14.67
CA ILE A 61 -19.35 -1.89 16.03
C ILE A 61 -19.79 -0.43 16.10
N ARG A 62 -21.04 -0.21 16.53
CA ARG A 62 -21.64 1.12 16.60
C ARG A 62 -20.74 2.11 17.34
N ASN A 63 -20.35 3.16 16.65
CA ASN A 63 -19.50 4.26 17.14
C ASN A 63 -18.10 3.84 17.66
N ALA A 64 -17.63 2.62 17.33
CA ALA A 64 -16.36 2.11 17.87
C ALA A 64 -15.37 1.57 16.82
N GLY A 65 -15.78 1.35 15.58
CA GLY A 65 -14.90 0.81 14.54
C GLY A 65 -15.22 -0.63 14.16
N THR A 66 -14.21 -1.49 14.06
CA THR A 66 -14.36 -2.87 13.59
C THR A 66 -14.04 -3.88 14.68
N ALA A 67 -14.94 -4.85 14.88
CA ALA A 67 -14.66 -5.99 15.75
C ALA A 67 -13.45 -6.79 15.25
N TRP A 68 -12.61 -7.26 16.16
CA TRP A 68 -11.40 -8.03 15.82
C TRP A 68 -11.73 -9.29 15.01
N ALA A 69 -12.80 -10.00 15.39
CA ALA A 69 -13.28 -11.18 14.66
C ALA A 69 -13.68 -10.89 13.21
N GLY A 70 -14.03 -9.65 12.89
CA GLY A 70 -14.36 -9.22 11.53
C GLY A 70 -13.17 -9.27 10.57
N ILE A 71 -11.95 -9.10 11.06
CA ILE A 71 -10.73 -9.12 10.22
C ILE A 71 -10.56 -10.51 9.57
N PRO A 72 -10.38 -11.61 10.31
CA PRO A 72 -10.21 -12.93 9.71
C PRO A 72 -11.46 -13.39 8.94
N ALA A 73 -12.66 -13.03 9.38
CA ALA A 73 -13.89 -13.36 8.68
C ALA A 73 -13.94 -12.69 7.30
N CYS A 74 -13.63 -11.41 7.21
CA CYS A 74 -13.60 -10.66 5.97
C CYS A 74 -12.53 -11.22 5.01
N LEU A 75 -11.29 -11.41 5.48
CA LEU A 75 -10.23 -11.97 4.66
C LEU A 75 -10.62 -13.32 4.04
N LYS A 76 -11.19 -14.23 4.83
CA LYS A 76 -11.69 -15.54 4.36
C LYS A 76 -12.82 -15.39 3.34
N ALA A 77 -13.79 -14.54 3.60
CA ALA A 77 -14.96 -14.34 2.74
C ALA A 77 -14.57 -13.81 1.35
N PHE A 78 -13.52 -13.02 1.27
CA PHE A 78 -13.00 -12.50 0.00
C PHE A 78 -11.88 -13.34 -0.60
N GLY A 79 -11.69 -14.59 -0.15
CA GLY A 79 -10.85 -15.58 -0.81
C GLY A 79 -9.40 -15.66 -0.36
N MET A 80 -9.00 -14.88 0.66
CA MET A 80 -7.66 -15.03 1.25
C MET A 80 -7.54 -16.40 1.95
N LYS A 81 -6.37 -17.00 1.83
CA LYS A 81 -6.06 -18.34 2.34
C LYS A 81 -5.21 -18.28 3.61
N ASN A 82 -5.19 -19.42 4.34
CA ASN A 82 -4.38 -19.60 5.54
C ASN A 82 -4.53 -18.45 6.56
N VAL A 83 -5.76 -17.90 6.64
CA VAL A 83 -6.08 -16.78 7.53
C VAL A 83 -6.02 -17.26 8.97
N LYS A 84 -5.09 -16.71 9.75
CA LYS A 84 -4.83 -17.10 11.14
C LYS A 84 -4.42 -15.90 11.99
N GLU A 85 -4.98 -15.81 13.18
CA GLU A 85 -4.44 -14.94 14.23
C GLU A 85 -3.14 -15.53 14.78
N GLN A 86 -2.11 -14.74 14.90
CA GLN A 86 -0.81 -15.18 15.39
C GLN A 86 -0.65 -14.82 16.86
N SER A 87 -0.20 -15.76 17.67
CA SER A 87 -0.01 -15.55 19.11
C SER A 87 1.11 -14.56 19.43
N THR A 88 2.13 -14.51 18.57
CA THR A 88 3.29 -13.61 18.74
C THR A 88 3.70 -12.97 17.42
N MET A 89 4.41 -11.85 17.49
CA MET A 89 5.03 -11.24 16.31
C MET A 89 6.10 -12.16 15.69
N ASN A 90 6.80 -12.96 16.49
CA ASN A 90 7.77 -13.91 15.96
C ASN A 90 7.12 -15.00 15.11
N ASP A 91 5.92 -15.46 15.46
CA ASP A 91 5.19 -16.41 14.64
C ASP A 91 4.69 -15.75 13.35
N ALA A 92 4.23 -14.49 13.44
CA ALA A 92 3.90 -13.72 12.26
C ALA A 92 5.11 -13.57 11.32
N PHE A 93 6.29 -13.22 11.83
CA PHE A 93 7.50 -13.09 11.01
C PHE A 93 7.86 -14.38 10.28
N LYS A 94 7.76 -15.54 10.94
CA LYS A 94 8.03 -16.84 10.32
C LYS A 94 7.13 -17.13 9.11
N VAL A 95 5.85 -16.79 9.19
CA VAL A 95 4.92 -17.02 8.07
C VAL A 95 5.00 -15.91 7.02
N MET A 96 5.21 -14.67 7.42
CA MET A 96 5.42 -13.56 6.49
C MET A 96 6.70 -13.76 5.65
N ALA A 97 7.77 -14.30 6.24
CA ALA A 97 8.97 -14.67 5.49
C ALA A 97 8.73 -15.75 4.43
N LYS A 98 7.60 -16.47 4.50
CA LYS A 98 7.12 -17.45 3.50
C LYS A 98 6.07 -16.85 2.55
N GLY A 99 5.96 -15.51 2.48
CA GLY A 99 5.06 -14.81 1.56
C GLY A 99 3.68 -14.50 2.12
N HIS A 100 3.42 -14.71 3.42
CA HIS A 100 2.18 -14.22 4.01
C HIS A 100 2.19 -12.71 4.18
N MET A 101 1.00 -12.12 4.12
CA MET A 101 0.71 -10.73 4.46
C MET A 101 -0.04 -10.68 5.79
N ALA A 102 -0.21 -9.51 6.37
CA ALA A 102 -0.92 -9.36 7.64
C ALA A 102 -1.80 -8.11 7.71
N VAL A 103 -2.92 -8.22 8.44
CA VAL A 103 -3.58 -7.07 9.06
C VAL A 103 -3.09 -6.98 10.50
N ILE A 104 -2.65 -5.80 10.90
CA ILE A 104 -2.06 -5.53 12.21
C ILE A 104 -2.89 -4.47 12.91
N LEU A 105 -3.30 -4.75 14.14
CA LEU A 105 -3.92 -3.76 15.01
C LEU A 105 -2.82 -3.07 15.83
N PHE A 106 -2.84 -1.75 15.82
CA PHE A 106 -2.03 -0.92 16.70
C PHE A 106 -2.89 -0.31 17.80
N ARG A 107 -2.40 -0.29 19.01
CA ARG A 107 -2.90 0.58 20.08
C ARG A 107 -2.25 1.96 20.02
N GLY A 108 -2.85 2.94 20.66
CA GLY A 108 -2.28 4.29 20.75
C GLY A 108 -0.86 4.30 21.32
N GLY A 109 -0.03 5.16 20.77
CA GLY A 109 1.33 5.36 21.25
C GLY A 109 2.31 5.78 20.15
N THR A 110 3.43 6.32 20.63
CA THR A 110 4.59 6.73 19.81
C THR A 110 5.78 5.87 20.17
N ARG A 111 6.51 5.40 19.17
CA ARG A 111 7.74 4.66 19.37
C ARG A 111 8.74 4.97 18.24
N GLY A 112 9.98 5.25 18.59
CA GLY A 112 11.03 5.59 17.61
C GLY A 112 10.66 6.77 16.71
N GLY A 113 9.98 7.78 17.25
CA GLY A 113 9.52 8.95 16.51
C GLY A 113 8.27 8.72 15.64
N VAL A 114 7.71 7.49 15.61
CA VAL A 114 6.52 7.16 14.82
C VAL A 114 5.30 7.05 15.73
N THR A 115 4.29 7.88 15.50
CA THR A 115 2.97 7.78 16.14
C THR A 115 2.00 7.07 15.20
N TRP A 116 1.81 5.77 15.39
CA TRP A 116 0.94 4.95 14.53
C TRP A 116 -0.53 5.36 14.64
N THR A 117 -0.97 5.65 15.84
CA THR A 117 -2.33 6.09 16.15
C THR A 117 -2.38 6.68 17.56
N THR A 118 -3.42 7.43 17.86
CA THR A 118 -3.73 7.90 19.22
C THR A 118 -4.74 7.01 19.95
N GLY A 119 -5.44 6.16 19.21
CA GLY A 119 -6.41 5.18 19.72
C GLY A 119 -6.10 3.76 19.21
N GLY A 120 -7.09 3.10 18.61
CA GLY A 120 -6.92 1.84 17.89
C GLY A 120 -6.84 2.09 16.39
N HIS A 121 -5.98 1.35 15.67
CA HIS A 121 -5.88 1.50 14.21
C HIS A 121 -5.43 0.19 13.55
N PHE A 122 -6.13 -0.21 12.50
CA PHE A 122 -5.75 -1.35 11.66
C PHE A 122 -4.94 -0.88 10.47
N LEU A 123 -3.79 -1.50 10.26
CA LEU A 123 -2.94 -1.31 9.08
C LEU A 123 -2.72 -2.66 8.39
N ALA A 124 -2.36 -2.62 7.11
CA ALA A 124 -1.91 -3.81 6.40
C ALA A 124 -0.37 -3.84 6.34
N ALA A 125 0.22 -5.04 6.43
CA ALA A 125 1.62 -5.30 6.16
C ALA A 125 1.70 -6.30 5.01
N THR A 126 2.35 -5.92 3.92
CA THR A 126 2.34 -6.69 2.67
C THR A 126 3.66 -7.36 2.35
N ASP A 127 4.71 -7.05 3.09
CA ASP A 127 6.02 -7.64 2.88
C ASP A 127 6.88 -7.57 4.14
N ILE A 128 7.92 -8.39 4.22
CA ILE A 128 8.89 -8.44 5.31
C ILE A 128 10.29 -8.57 4.74
N LYS A 129 11.25 -7.92 5.37
CA LYS A 129 12.67 -8.16 5.15
C LYS A 129 13.44 -8.14 6.47
N ILE A 130 14.51 -8.90 6.55
CA ILE A 130 15.42 -8.91 7.69
C ILE A 130 16.71 -8.19 7.26
N LYS A 131 17.12 -7.21 8.04
CA LYS A 131 18.38 -6.48 7.85
C LYS A 131 19.07 -6.26 9.19
N ASN A 132 20.33 -6.70 9.31
CA ASN A 132 21.12 -6.60 10.54
C ASN A 132 20.37 -7.16 11.77
N GLY A 133 19.74 -8.34 11.64
CA GLY A 133 18.99 -9.01 12.69
C GLY A 133 17.67 -8.33 13.10
N LYS A 134 17.25 -7.27 12.40
CA LYS A 134 16.00 -6.54 12.65
C LYS A 134 14.97 -6.82 11.55
N HIS A 135 13.70 -6.88 11.96
CA HIS A 135 12.57 -7.11 11.05
C HIS A 135 12.02 -5.79 10.55
N TYR A 136 11.87 -5.66 9.24
CA TYR A 136 11.24 -4.53 8.59
C TYR A 136 9.98 -5.00 7.89
N LEU A 137 8.86 -4.36 8.18
CA LEU A 137 7.58 -4.61 7.53
C LEU A 137 7.28 -3.50 6.54
N TYR A 138 6.74 -3.86 5.37
CA TYR A 138 6.19 -2.87 4.44
C TYR A 138 4.74 -2.60 4.83
N MET A 139 4.52 -1.44 5.41
CA MET A 139 3.21 -1.03 5.90
C MET A 139 2.41 -0.32 4.82
N ARG A 140 1.09 -0.53 4.86
CA ARG A 140 0.10 0.20 4.08
C ARG A 140 -0.92 0.75 5.05
N ASP A 141 -0.94 2.08 5.17
CA ASP A 141 -1.73 2.79 6.15
C ASP A 141 -3.04 3.31 5.55
N PRO A 142 -4.21 2.79 5.98
CA PRO A 142 -5.51 3.33 5.58
C PRO A 142 -5.75 4.76 6.07
N GLY A 143 -5.09 5.15 7.16
CA GLY A 143 -5.31 6.42 7.86
C GLY A 143 -4.62 7.63 7.23
N GLY A 144 -4.88 8.79 7.82
CA GLY A 144 -4.35 10.07 7.34
C GLY A 144 -2.91 10.39 7.78
N ARG A 145 -2.26 9.54 8.59
CA ARG A 145 -0.86 9.74 9.01
C ARG A 145 0.16 9.32 7.96
N ASP A 146 -0.30 8.59 6.95
CA ASP A 146 0.44 8.23 5.75
C ASP A 146 1.72 7.41 6.01
N HIS A 147 1.59 6.42 6.91
CA HIS A 147 2.68 5.50 7.23
C HIS A 147 2.85 4.38 6.19
N ASP A 148 2.89 4.74 4.91
CA ASP A 148 3.21 3.79 3.85
C ASP A 148 4.72 3.61 3.73
N GLY A 149 5.19 2.36 3.66
CA GLY A 149 6.62 2.08 3.46
C GLY A 149 7.22 1.10 4.45
N TRP A 150 8.55 1.02 4.45
CA TRP A 150 9.32 0.13 5.30
C TRP A 150 9.57 0.71 6.68
N TYR A 151 9.13 0.01 7.71
CA TYR A 151 9.35 0.37 9.12
C TYR A 151 9.97 -0.78 9.88
N CYS A 152 10.93 -0.47 10.77
CA CYS A 152 11.58 -1.43 11.63
C CYS A 152 10.69 -1.76 12.84
N TYR A 153 10.31 -3.01 12.98
CA TYR A 153 9.46 -3.46 14.09
C TYR A 153 10.08 -3.16 15.45
N GLU A 154 11.36 -3.49 15.64
CA GLU A 154 12.03 -3.37 16.94
C GLU A 154 12.08 -1.94 17.45
N THR A 155 12.23 -0.97 16.54
CA THR A 155 12.39 0.44 16.90
C THR A 155 11.07 1.22 16.90
N THR A 156 10.11 0.88 16.02
CA THR A 156 8.91 1.70 15.80
C THR A 156 7.58 1.03 16.17
N MET A 157 7.54 -0.30 16.40
CA MET A 157 6.26 -1.02 16.58
C MET A 157 6.19 -1.88 17.84
N ARG A 158 7.33 -2.39 18.34
CA ARG A 158 7.38 -3.33 19.47
C ARG A 158 6.62 -2.78 20.66
N GLY A 159 5.68 -3.59 21.20
CA GLY A 159 4.86 -3.22 22.35
C GLY A 159 3.60 -2.40 21.99
N LEU A 160 3.39 -2.05 20.72
CA LEU A 160 2.20 -1.32 20.27
C LEU A 160 1.18 -2.20 19.52
N ILE A 161 1.47 -3.50 19.33
CA ILE A 161 0.64 -4.41 18.53
C ILE A 161 -0.08 -5.39 19.46
N PRO A 162 -1.39 -5.19 19.74
CA PRO A 162 -2.18 -6.12 20.52
C PRO A 162 -2.66 -7.34 19.74
N ALA A 163 -2.79 -7.26 18.41
CA ALA A 163 -3.25 -8.37 17.59
C ALA A 163 -2.73 -8.29 16.15
N ILE A 164 -2.53 -9.46 15.52
CA ILE A 164 -2.09 -9.60 14.14
C ILE A 164 -2.73 -10.84 13.50
N TRP A 165 -3.29 -10.68 12.31
CA TRP A 165 -3.87 -11.76 11.49
C TRP A 165 -3.07 -11.88 10.20
N THR A 166 -2.50 -13.04 9.97
CA THR A 166 -1.76 -13.33 8.75
C THR A 166 -2.64 -14.09 7.75
N CYS A 167 -2.36 -13.91 6.48
CA CYS A 167 -2.99 -14.62 5.38
C CYS A 167 -2.05 -14.69 4.17
N ASN A 168 -2.37 -15.57 3.23
CA ASN A 168 -1.73 -15.59 1.92
C ASN A 168 -2.79 -15.79 0.82
N PHE A 169 -2.34 -16.00 -0.41
CA PHE A 169 -3.18 -16.31 -1.56
C PHE A 169 -2.51 -17.42 -2.38
N ASP A 170 -3.33 -18.18 -3.09
CA ASP A 170 -2.85 -19.18 -4.05
C ASP A 170 -2.84 -18.53 -5.44
N GLY A 171 -1.69 -18.50 -6.11
CA GLY A 171 -1.54 -17.95 -7.45
C GLY A 171 -0.64 -16.73 -7.57
N GLU A 172 -0.56 -16.17 -8.76
CA GLU A 172 0.13 -14.91 -9.00
C GLU A 172 -0.65 -13.75 -8.39
N SER A 173 0.06 -12.81 -7.75
CA SER A 173 -0.56 -11.59 -7.27
C SER A 173 -1.12 -10.79 -8.44
N ALA A 174 -2.29 -10.18 -8.23
CA ALA A 174 -2.78 -9.21 -9.20
C ALA A 174 -1.69 -8.16 -9.48
N PRO A 175 -1.51 -7.76 -10.75
CA PRO A 175 -0.54 -6.72 -11.06
C PRO A 175 -0.84 -5.48 -10.21
N GLU A 176 0.21 -4.87 -9.66
CA GLU A 176 0.04 -3.58 -8.99
C GLU A 176 -0.75 -2.66 -9.93
N PRO A 177 -1.76 -1.94 -9.43
CA PRO A 177 -2.48 -1.02 -10.28
C PRO A 177 -1.46 -0.06 -10.86
N THR A 178 -1.49 0.06 -12.15
CA THR A 178 -0.90 1.23 -12.77
C THR A 178 -1.64 2.41 -12.13
N PRO A 179 -0.97 3.24 -11.32
CA PRO A 179 -1.65 4.34 -10.68
C PRO A 179 -2.32 5.16 -11.78
N SER A 180 -3.64 5.22 -11.77
CA SER A 180 -4.38 6.07 -12.70
C SER A 180 -4.18 7.52 -12.25
N TYR A 181 -2.99 8.06 -12.52
CA TYR A 181 -2.78 9.50 -12.37
C TYR A 181 -3.51 10.18 -13.52
N LYS A 182 -4.57 10.88 -13.21
CA LYS A 182 -5.08 11.89 -14.12
C LYS A 182 -4.04 13.01 -14.18
N ILE A 183 -3.17 12.93 -15.17
CA ILE A 183 -2.34 14.06 -15.55
C ILE A 183 -3.17 14.86 -16.54
N THR A 184 -3.29 16.14 -16.30
CA THR A 184 -3.76 17.05 -17.33
C THR A 184 -2.73 17.03 -18.46
N VAL A 185 -3.13 16.59 -19.65
CA VAL A 185 -2.27 16.60 -20.84
C VAL A 185 -2.32 18.01 -21.40
N ASP A 186 -1.51 18.90 -20.82
CA ASP A 186 -1.45 20.34 -21.15
C ASP A 186 -0.23 20.70 -22.01
N GLY A 187 0.52 19.68 -22.46
CA GLY A 187 1.77 19.86 -23.20
C GLY A 187 2.97 20.26 -22.32
N SER A 188 2.78 20.40 -21.01
CA SER A 188 3.82 20.83 -20.08
C SER A 188 4.44 19.66 -19.32
N TRP A 189 5.76 19.65 -19.19
CA TRP A 189 6.48 18.70 -18.36
C TRP A 189 6.67 19.27 -16.95
N GLY A 190 5.60 19.27 -16.16
CA GLY A 190 5.60 19.83 -14.82
C GLY A 190 6.03 18.84 -13.72
N LYS A 191 5.96 19.29 -12.48
CA LYS A 191 6.32 18.51 -11.29
C LYS A 191 5.46 17.23 -11.13
N ALA A 192 4.19 17.29 -11.53
CA ALA A 192 3.28 16.13 -11.49
C ALA A 192 3.73 15.06 -12.50
N THR A 193 4.03 15.45 -13.74
CA THR A 193 4.55 14.58 -14.80
C THR A 193 5.88 13.96 -14.39
N THR A 194 6.77 14.76 -13.80
CA THR A 194 8.06 14.28 -13.29
C THR A 194 7.89 13.22 -12.20
N LYS A 195 7.07 13.47 -11.18
CA LYS A 195 6.80 12.50 -10.11
C LYS A 195 6.18 11.20 -10.64
N LEU A 196 5.30 11.31 -11.64
CA LEU A 196 4.75 10.12 -12.28
C LEU A 196 5.83 9.33 -13.02
N THR A 197 6.64 9.99 -13.83
CA THR A 197 7.76 9.37 -14.54
C THR A 197 8.70 8.65 -13.56
N GLN A 198 9.08 9.30 -12.48
CA GLN A 198 9.93 8.71 -11.44
C GLN A 198 9.31 7.47 -10.80
N ARG A 199 8.00 7.47 -10.54
CA ARG A 199 7.28 6.30 -10.04
C ARG A 199 7.28 5.14 -11.03
N VAL A 200 6.90 5.40 -12.28
CA VAL A 200 6.90 4.38 -13.35
C VAL A 200 8.28 3.76 -13.52
N LEU A 201 9.32 4.56 -13.37
CA LEU A 201 10.72 4.13 -13.48
C LEU A 201 11.29 3.55 -12.18
N LYS A 202 10.51 3.52 -11.10
CA LYS A 202 10.92 3.02 -9.77
C LYS A 202 12.19 3.69 -9.23
N CYS A 203 12.36 4.99 -9.47
CA CYS A 203 13.45 5.80 -8.92
C CYS A 203 12.94 6.77 -7.84
N SER A 204 13.83 7.52 -7.19
CA SER A 204 13.49 8.53 -6.18
C SER A 204 12.43 9.50 -6.68
N ILE A 205 11.36 9.74 -5.90
CA ILE A 205 10.21 10.56 -6.29
C ILE A 205 10.31 11.92 -5.63
N ASP A 206 11.23 12.75 -6.10
CA ASP A 206 11.47 14.11 -5.60
C ASP A 206 10.77 15.20 -6.46
N GLY A 207 10.30 14.82 -7.65
CA GLY A 207 9.68 15.75 -8.60
C GLY A 207 10.69 16.58 -9.39
N VAL A 208 11.97 16.18 -9.38
CA VAL A 208 13.07 16.82 -10.13
C VAL A 208 13.66 15.81 -11.10
N MET A 209 13.67 16.11 -12.40
CA MET A 209 14.31 15.26 -13.41
C MET A 209 15.82 15.42 -13.38
N GLY A 210 16.43 14.94 -12.30
CA GLY A 210 17.87 14.92 -12.14
C GLY A 210 18.56 13.80 -12.93
N LYS A 211 19.90 13.75 -12.84
CA LYS A 211 20.75 12.78 -13.56
C LYS A 211 20.35 11.31 -13.33
N GLN A 212 19.94 10.95 -12.10
CA GLN A 212 19.46 9.60 -11.78
C GLN A 212 18.16 9.26 -12.50
N SER A 213 17.20 10.19 -12.52
CA SER A 213 15.92 10.01 -13.21
C SER A 213 16.12 9.85 -14.71
N TRP A 214 17.00 10.65 -15.32
CA TRP A 214 17.33 10.52 -16.74
C TRP A 214 18.05 9.21 -17.06
N LYS A 215 18.96 8.73 -16.22
CA LYS A 215 19.55 7.39 -16.38
C LYS A 215 18.51 6.29 -16.34
N ALA A 216 17.51 6.40 -15.48
CA ALA A 216 16.41 5.43 -15.42
C ALA A 216 15.55 5.48 -16.69
N VAL A 217 15.24 6.66 -17.21
CA VAL A 217 14.57 6.84 -18.52
C VAL A 217 15.37 6.18 -19.63
N GLN A 218 16.66 6.49 -19.73
CA GLN A 218 17.55 5.97 -20.76
C GLN A 218 17.60 4.45 -20.76
N LYS A 219 17.78 3.82 -19.61
CA LYS A 219 17.73 2.36 -19.45
C LYS A 219 16.38 1.78 -19.88
N LYS A 220 15.28 2.41 -19.47
CA LYS A 220 13.92 1.96 -19.84
C LYS A 220 13.66 2.07 -21.34
N CYS A 221 14.28 3.04 -21.99
CA CYS A 221 14.24 3.22 -23.45
C CYS A 221 15.21 2.31 -24.21
N GLY A 222 15.91 1.40 -23.52
CA GLY A 222 16.81 0.42 -24.15
C GLY A 222 18.24 0.91 -24.41
N LEU A 223 18.63 2.08 -23.89
CA LEU A 223 20.01 2.57 -23.99
C LEU A 223 20.92 1.78 -23.03
N VAL A 224 22.17 1.54 -23.45
CA VAL A 224 23.15 0.74 -22.71
C VAL A 224 24.52 1.42 -22.65
N GLY A 225 25.32 1.01 -21.67
CA GLY A 225 26.72 1.46 -21.53
C GLY A 225 26.86 2.98 -21.45
N LYS A 226 27.72 3.57 -22.25
CA LYS A 226 28.02 5.03 -22.26
C LYS A 226 26.83 5.90 -22.68
N GLN A 227 25.77 5.31 -23.28
CA GLN A 227 24.55 6.02 -23.65
C GLN A 227 23.65 6.31 -22.43
N VAL A 228 23.92 5.68 -21.28
CA VAL A 228 23.22 5.90 -20.02
C VAL A 228 24.01 6.93 -19.19
N ASP A 229 24.10 8.13 -19.70
CA ASP A 229 24.89 9.23 -19.12
C ASP A 229 24.10 10.12 -18.14
N GLY A 230 22.75 10.06 -18.21
CA GLY A 230 21.85 10.89 -17.43
C GLY A 230 21.67 12.31 -18.02
N ILE A 231 22.08 12.51 -19.27
CA ILE A 231 21.91 13.78 -19.99
C ILE A 231 20.86 13.55 -21.08
N PRO A 232 19.71 14.22 -21.02
CA PRO A 232 18.67 14.06 -22.03
C PRO A 232 19.10 14.73 -23.34
N GLY A 233 18.95 14.02 -24.44
CA GLY A 233 19.31 14.48 -25.79
C GLY A 233 18.55 13.70 -26.86
N PRO A 234 18.81 13.95 -28.16
CA PRO A 234 18.12 13.27 -29.26
C PRO A 234 18.10 11.75 -29.14
N ASN A 235 19.21 11.16 -28.67
CA ASN A 235 19.31 9.71 -28.43
C ASN A 235 18.43 9.21 -27.29
N THR A 236 18.06 10.08 -26.35
CA THR A 236 17.10 9.78 -25.28
C THR A 236 15.66 9.99 -25.75
N TYR A 237 15.40 11.09 -26.46
CA TYR A 237 14.05 11.48 -26.84
C TYR A 237 13.44 10.60 -27.94
N LYS A 238 14.23 10.15 -28.93
CA LYS A 238 13.76 9.24 -29.99
C LYS A 238 13.20 7.92 -29.45
N PRO A 239 13.93 7.12 -28.64
CA PRO A 239 13.37 5.91 -28.08
C PRO A 239 12.30 6.20 -27.01
N MET A 240 12.35 7.35 -26.31
CA MET A 240 11.33 7.74 -25.36
C MET A 240 9.96 8.00 -26.03
N SER A 241 9.93 8.65 -27.20
CA SER A 241 8.69 8.85 -27.95
C SER A 241 8.06 7.52 -28.37
N LYS A 242 8.88 6.55 -28.78
CA LYS A 242 8.44 5.18 -29.10
C LYS A 242 7.88 4.45 -27.87
N PHE A 243 8.56 4.58 -26.74
CA PHE A 243 8.14 4.00 -25.46
C PHE A 243 6.81 4.59 -24.97
N LEU A 244 6.62 5.89 -25.08
CA LEU A 244 5.40 6.59 -24.68
C LEU A 244 4.28 6.45 -25.72
N LYS A 245 4.50 5.74 -26.84
CA LYS A 245 3.56 5.61 -27.97
C LYS A 245 3.08 6.98 -28.52
N ILE A 246 3.92 8.00 -28.39
CA ILE A 246 3.66 9.32 -28.97
C ILE A 246 3.93 9.22 -30.48
N LYS A 247 2.92 9.51 -31.31
CA LYS A 247 3.15 9.69 -32.75
C LYS A 247 3.97 10.98 -32.91
N THR A 248 5.22 10.84 -33.33
CA THR A 248 6.00 11.99 -33.83
C THR A 248 5.43 12.36 -35.20
N GLN A 249 4.94 13.57 -35.34
CA GLN A 249 4.63 14.18 -36.64
C GLN A 249 5.93 14.44 -37.40
#